data_d986cce023cf4beaaa8aea4be976f84f
#
_entry.id   d986cce023cf4beaaa8aea4be976f84f
#
_cell.length_a   1.000
_cell.length_b   1.000
_cell.length_c   1.000
_cell.angle_alpha   90.00
_cell.angle_beta   90.00
_cell.angle_gamma   90.00
#
_symmetry.space_group_name_H-M   'P 1'
#
loop_
_entity.id
_entity.type
_entity.pdbx_description
1 polymer ?
#
loop_
_entity_poly.entity_id
_entity_poly.type
_entity_poly.pdbx_seq_one_letter_code
_entity_poly.pdbx_strand_id
1 'polypeptide(L)'
;SDVCSSDLVANGFLGVEGIHVYVLYPKGKVSEIQEKQFTTLGRNITALEVDGTFDDCQALVKNAFMDADLNAHMKLTSANSINVARFLPQAFYYFYAYAQLKKEGKADHLVVCVPSGNFGNITAGLFGKRMGLPVKRFIAANNRNDIFYQYLQTGKYNPRPSIATIANAMDVGDPSNFARVLALYGNSHAAITADISGATYTDEQIRETVGEVYRETGYLLDPHGACGYRALSEGLSPSETGIFLETAHPAKFLETVEGIIGDKVEIPAKLQAFMKGTKQSVPMEKDFESFKGYLMKE
;
A
#
# COMPACT_ATOMS: atom_id res chain seq x y z
N SER A 1 0.46 -0.83 -1.27
CA SER A 1 0.28 -0.45 0.14
C SER A 1 0.94 0.90 0.42
N ASP A 2 0.17 1.85 0.92
CA ASP A 2 0.63 3.23 1.03
C ASP A 2 1.57 3.47 2.22
N VAL A 3 1.49 2.63 3.25
CA VAL A 3 2.38 2.70 4.42
C VAL A 3 3.83 2.37 4.06
N CYS A 4 4.06 1.49 3.10
CA CYS A 4 5.41 1.16 2.63
C CYS A 4 6.02 2.22 1.70
N SER A 5 5.26 3.20 1.25
CA SER A 5 5.75 4.21 0.31
C SER A 5 6.21 5.51 0.98
N SER A 6 5.80 5.79 2.21
CA SER A 6 6.23 6.98 2.95
C SER A 6 7.73 6.96 3.25
N ASP A 7 8.30 5.80 3.56
CA ASP A 7 9.73 5.60 3.76
C ASP A 7 10.55 5.86 2.49
N LEU A 8 10.04 5.37 1.33
CA LEU A 8 10.70 5.60 0.04
C LEU A 8 10.69 7.07 -0.35
N VAL A 9 9.59 7.78 -0.11
CA VAL A 9 9.49 9.22 -0.39
C VAL A 9 10.42 10.02 0.52
N ALA A 10 10.42 9.73 1.82
CA ALA A 10 11.31 10.37 2.78
C ALA A 10 12.79 10.21 2.36
N ASN A 11 13.18 8.99 1.97
CA ASN A 11 14.54 8.74 1.47
C ASN A 11 14.82 9.44 0.13
N GLY A 12 13.85 9.45 -0.78
CA GLY A 12 14.00 10.05 -2.13
C GLY A 12 14.16 11.55 -2.10
N PHE A 13 13.56 12.23 -1.12
CA PHE A 13 13.66 13.68 -0.96
C PHE A 13 14.63 14.12 0.14
N LEU A 14 15.35 13.19 0.77
CA LEU A 14 16.31 13.53 1.82
C LEU A 14 17.39 14.47 1.31
N GLY A 15 17.47 15.67 1.91
CA GLY A 15 18.44 16.69 1.57
C GLY A 15 18.16 17.45 0.25
N VAL A 16 16.97 17.27 -0.35
CA VAL A 16 16.57 18.06 -1.51
C VAL A 16 16.19 19.46 -1.08
N GLU A 17 16.87 20.46 -1.63
CA GLU A 17 16.66 21.87 -1.30
C GLU A 17 15.25 22.33 -1.71
N GLY A 18 14.64 23.15 -0.87
CA GLY A 18 13.29 23.70 -1.09
C GLY A 18 12.14 22.71 -0.86
N ILE A 19 12.44 21.50 -0.41
CA ILE A 19 11.42 20.49 -0.08
C ILE A 19 11.55 20.08 1.38
N HIS A 20 10.44 20.15 2.13
CA HIS A 20 10.31 19.57 3.46
C HIS A 20 9.28 18.44 3.41
N VAL A 21 9.61 17.29 4.00
CA VAL A 21 8.74 16.11 4.00
C VAL A 21 8.24 15.83 5.42
N TYR A 22 6.94 15.87 5.61
CA TYR A 22 6.27 15.45 6.85
C TYR A 22 5.70 14.04 6.67
N VAL A 23 6.14 13.11 7.49
CA VAL A 23 5.65 11.72 7.49
C VAL A 23 4.75 11.52 8.70
N LEU A 24 3.43 11.47 8.48
CA LEU A 24 2.46 11.17 9.52
C LEU A 24 2.30 9.65 9.65
N TYR A 25 2.39 9.15 10.86
CA TYR A 25 2.19 7.72 11.13
C TYR A 25 1.49 7.51 12.47
N PRO A 26 0.66 6.45 12.60
CA PRO A 26 -0.06 6.18 13.83
C PRO A 26 0.88 5.54 14.87
N LYS A 27 0.87 6.10 16.08
CA LYS A 27 1.68 5.67 17.22
C LYS A 27 1.47 4.19 17.54
N GLY A 28 2.57 3.44 17.59
CA GLY A 28 2.57 2.03 17.96
C GLY A 28 1.87 1.08 16.97
N LYS A 29 1.54 1.54 15.74
CA LYS A 29 0.83 0.72 14.74
C LYS A 29 1.63 0.44 13.48
N VAL A 30 2.91 0.75 13.49
CA VAL A 30 3.88 0.41 12.45
C VAL A 30 4.99 -0.45 13.06
N SER A 31 5.61 -1.35 12.29
CA SER A 31 6.72 -2.14 12.81
C SER A 31 7.94 -1.25 13.11
N GLU A 32 8.81 -1.69 14.01
CA GLU A 32 10.02 -0.94 14.38
C GLU A 32 10.88 -0.61 13.15
N ILE A 33 11.03 -1.57 12.24
CA ILE A 33 11.79 -1.35 10.99
C ILE A 33 11.12 -0.30 10.11
N GLN A 34 9.81 -0.35 9.94
CA GLN A 34 9.08 0.66 9.18
C GLN A 34 9.24 2.04 9.81
N GLU A 35 9.08 2.15 11.13
CA GLU A 35 9.21 3.40 11.86
C GLU A 35 10.61 4.00 11.70
N LYS A 36 11.66 3.20 11.88
CA LYS A 36 13.04 3.68 11.78
C LYS A 36 13.45 4.13 10.39
N GLN A 37 12.81 3.66 9.34
CA GLN A 37 13.11 4.06 7.95
C GLN A 37 12.85 5.56 7.67
N PHE A 38 12.00 6.23 8.46
CA PHE A 38 11.74 7.66 8.31
C PHE A 38 12.02 8.47 9.58
N THR A 39 11.99 7.87 10.76
CA THR A 39 12.26 8.59 12.01
C THR A 39 13.75 8.81 12.28
N THR A 40 14.64 8.16 11.56
CA THR A 40 16.09 8.28 11.75
C THR A 40 16.76 9.20 10.72
N LEU A 41 16.01 9.77 9.79
CA LEU A 41 16.55 10.55 8.68
C LEU A 41 16.95 11.97 9.08
N GLY A 42 16.09 12.68 9.83
CA GLY A 42 16.31 14.08 10.19
C GLY A 42 16.39 15.01 8.98
N ARG A 43 17.15 16.11 9.09
CA ARG A 43 17.30 17.15 8.06
C ARG A 43 15.94 17.75 7.67
N ASN A 44 15.57 17.66 6.39
CA ASN A 44 14.31 18.10 5.83
C ASN A 44 13.18 17.06 5.93
N ILE A 45 13.35 16.01 6.73
CA ILE A 45 12.34 14.97 6.96
C ILE A 45 11.90 15.04 8.42
N THR A 46 10.61 15.29 8.66
CA THR A 46 10.01 15.32 9.99
C THR A 46 8.98 14.20 10.11
N ALA A 47 9.16 13.34 11.10
CA ALA A 47 8.21 12.30 11.43
C ALA A 47 7.24 12.79 12.50
N LEU A 48 5.93 12.75 12.22
CA LEU A 48 4.86 13.15 13.12
C LEU A 48 4.16 11.89 13.64
N GLU A 49 4.33 11.61 14.93
CA GLU A 49 3.75 10.44 15.60
C GLU A 49 2.36 10.78 16.11
N VAL A 50 1.35 10.39 15.33
CA VAL A 50 -0.06 10.73 15.60
C VAL A 50 -0.66 9.77 16.62
N ASP A 51 -1.27 10.31 17.69
CA ASP A 51 -2.05 9.52 18.64
C ASP A 51 -3.43 9.19 18.07
N GLY A 52 -3.45 8.24 17.13
CA GLY A 52 -4.64 7.89 16.36
C GLY A 52 -4.48 6.64 15.52
N THR A 53 -5.23 6.61 14.42
CA THR A 53 -5.23 5.53 13.42
C THR A 53 -4.60 6.02 12.11
N PHE A 54 -4.42 5.12 11.15
CA PHE A 54 -4.01 5.49 9.80
C PHE A 54 -5.05 6.39 9.10
N ASP A 55 -6.33 6.14 9.34
CA ASP A 55 -7.42 6.96 8.81
C ASP A 55 -7.39 8.38 9.41
N ASP A 56 -7.03 8.54 10.69
CA ASP A 56 -6.82 9.84 11.32
C ASP A 56 -5.66 10.60 10.64
N CYS A 57 -4.53 9.93 10.38
CA CYS A 57 -3.41 10.52 9.63
C CYS A 57 -3.85 11.00 8.24
N GLN A 58 -4.63 10.19 7.51
CA GLN A 58 -5.17 10.58 6.21
C GLN A 58 -6.13 11.77 6.30
N ALA A 59 -6.97 11.82 7.33
CA ALA A 59 -7.91 12.91 7.56
C ALA A 59 -7.17 14.24 7.80
N LEU A 60 -6.11 14.24 8.62
CA LEU A 60 -5.26 15.42 8.84
C LEU A 60 -4.69 15.96 7.53
N VAL A 61 -4.14 15.08 6.69
CA VAL A 61 -3.57 15.47 5.39
C VAL A 61 -4.65 15.99 4.44
N LYS A 62 -5.81 15.32 4.34
CA LYS A 62 -6.92 15.79 3.50
C LYS A 62 -7.42 17.17 3.94
N ASN A 63 -7.56 17.41 5.26
CA ASN A 63 -7.98 18.68 5.79
C ASN A 63 -6.96 19.80 5.51
N ALA A 64 -5.66 19.50 5.58
CA ALA A 64 -4.61 20.47 5.24
C ALA A 64 -4.71 20.91 3.77
N PHE A 65 -5.01 20.02 2.84
CA PHE A 65 -5.22 20.39 1.44
C PHE A 65 -6.44 21.28 1.22
N MET A 66 -7.46 21.18 2.08
CA MET A 66 -8.68 21.98 1.99
C MET A 66 -8.60 23.30 2.77
N ASP A 67 -7.59 23.46 3.63
CA ASP A 67 -7.43 24.65 4.46
C ASP A 67 -6.83 25.81 3.68
N ALA A 68 -7.55 26.94 3.62
CA ALA A 68 -7.16 28.10 2.82
C ALA A 68 -5.92 28.81 3.40
N ASP A 69 -5.78 28.86 4.73
CA ASP A 69 -4.67 29.54 5.38
C ASP A 69 -3.37 28.77 5.16
N LEU A 70 -3.38 27.46 5.32
CA LEU A 70 -2.22 26.61 5.02
C LEU A 70 -1.80 26.70 3.55
N ASN A 71 -2.77 26.68 2.62
CA ASN A 71 -2.48 26.81 1.20
C ASN A 71 -1.95 28.20 0.80
N ALA A 72 -2.29 29.23 1.57
CA ALA A 72 -1.72 30.57 1.41
C ALA A 72 -0.31 30.69 2.03
N HIS A 73 -0.05 29.94 3.12
CA HIS A 73 1.22 29.97 3.84
C HIS A 73 2.30 29.13 3.15
N MET A 74 1.96 27.92 2.71
CA MET A 74 2.90 26.98 2.11
C MET A 74 2.30 26.22 0.92
N LYS A 75 3.16 25.76 0.02
CA LYS A 75 2.75 24.95 -1.13
C LYS A 75 2.72 23.48 -0.75
N LEU A 76 1.52 22.97 -0.44
CA LEU A 76 1.33 21.58 -0.07
C LEU A 76 1.23 20.65 -1.28
N THR A 77 1.83 19.46 -1.16
CA THR A 77 1.61 18.34 -2.06
C THR A 77 1.63 17.04 -1.26
N SER A 78 1.03 16.00 -1.81
CA SER A 78 1.06 14.67 -1.18
C SER A 78 1.85 13.70 -2.04
N ALA A 79 2.69 12.92 -1.39
CA ALA A 79 3.40 11.80 -2.01
C ALA A 79 2.71 10.44 -1.71
N ASN A 80 1.45 10.47 -1.31
CA ASN A 80 0.59 9.30 -1.09
C ASN A 80 -0.28 9.03 -2.33
N SER A 81 -0.93 7.88 -2.39
CA SER A 81 -1.83 7.44 -3.48
C SER A 81 -3.08 8.31 -3.68
N ILE A 82 -3.38 9.23 -2.77
CA ILE A 82 -4.36 10.30 -3.00
C ILE A 82 -3.94 11.26 -4.13
N ASN A 83 -2.64 11.33 -4.44
CA ASN A 83 -2.11 12.12 -5.55
C ASN A 83 -1.88 11.23 -6.78
N VAL A 84 -2.49 11.59 -7.90
CA VAL A 84 -2.36 10.86 -9.17
C VAL A 84 -0.91 10.76 -9.64
N ALA A 85 -0.12 11.81 -9.45
CA ALA A 85 1.31 11.82 -9.80
C ALA A 85 2.13 10.79 -9.01
N ARG A 86 1.63 10.34 -7.84
CA ARG A 86 2.29 9.32 -7.02
C ARG A 86 1.91 7.90 -7.44
N PHE A 87 0.67 7.63 -7.77
CA PHE A 87 0.28 6.26 -8.12
C PHE A 87 0.39 5.97 -9.64
N LEU A 88 0.22 6.96 -10.51
CA LEU A 88 0.28 6.73 -11.96
C LEU A 88 1.60 6.10 -12.43
N PRO A 89 2.80 6.50 -11.93
CA PRO A 89 4.05 5.83 -12.27
C PRO A 89 4.09 4.34 -11.87
N GLN A 90 3.26 3.91 -10.94
CA GLN A 90 3.14 2.49 -10.59
C GLN A 90 2.59 1.67 -11.78
N ALA A 91 1.93 2.29 -12.74
CA ALA A 91 1.54 1.62 -13.97
C ALA A 91 2.74 0.99 -14.71
N PHE A 92 3.94 1.57 -14.57
CA PHE A 92 5.15 1.06 -15.22
C PHE A 92 5.54 -0.35 -14.75
N TYR A 93 5.21 -0.72 -13.51
CA TYR A 93 5.44 -2.09 -13.03
C TYR A 93 4.70 -3.11 -13.88
N TYR A 94 3.48 -2.80 -14.26
CA TYR A 94 2.62 -3.67 -15.09
C TYR A 94 3.15 -3.76 -16.52
N PHE A 95 3.56 -2.63 -17.13
CA PHE A 95 4.19 -2.64 -18.44
C PHE A 95 5.50 -3.42 -18.45
N TYR A 96 6.32 -3.24 -17.42
CA TYR A 96 7.59 -3.97 -17.29
C TYR A 96 7.35 -5.47 -17.14
N ALA A 97 6.45 -5.88 -16.24
CA ALA A 97 6.11 -7.30 -16.04
C ALA A 97 5.57 -7.93 -17.32
N TYR A 98 4.64 -7.24 -18.00
CA TYR A 98 4.14 -7.67 -19.30
C TYR A 98 5.26 -7.84 -20.34
N ALA A 99 6.18 -6.88 -20.42
CA ALA A 99 7.29 -6.94 -21.36
C ALA A 99 8.23 -8.14 -21.11
N GLN A 100 8.44 -8.52 -19.82
CA GLN A 100 9.22 -9.73 -19.50
C GLN A 100 8.46 -10.99 -19.91
N LEU A 101 7.18 -11.11 -19.55
CA LEU A 101 6.35 -12.25 -19.95
C LEU A 101 6.26 -12.40 -21.47
N LYS A 102 6.18 -11.28 -22.19
CA LYS A 102 6.17 -11.28 -23.66
C LYS A 102 7.46 -11.84 -24.26
N LYS A 103 8.61 -11.52 -23.68
CA LYS A 103 9.91 -12.08 -24.08
C LYS A 103 9.97 -13.60 -23.88
N GLU A 104 9.28 -14.11 -22.88
CA GLU A 104 9.20 -15.54 -22.57
C GLU A 104 8.06 -16.27 -23.33
N GLY A 105 7.26 -15.57 -24.12
CA GLY A 105 6.10 -16.13 -24.79
C GLY A 105 4.93 -16.49 -23.85
N LYS A 106 4.88 -15.88 -22.65
CA LYS A 106 3.90 -16.16 -21.60
C LYS A 106 2.92 -15.00 -21.33
N ALA A 107 2.79 -14.06 -22.25
CA ALA A 107 1.98 -12.85 -22.04
C ALA A 107 0.48 -13.01 -22.34
N ASP A 108 0.07 -14.17 -22.87
CA ASP A 108 -1.32 -14.39 -23.27
C ASP A 108 -2.23 -14.59 -22.06
N HIS A 109 -3.44 -14.03 -22.14
CA HIS A 109 -4.46 -14.13 -21.09
C HIS A 109 -3.97 -13.71 -19.70
N LEU A 110 -3.15 -12.65 -19.63
CA LEU A 110 -2.53 -12.17 -18.40
C LEU A 110 -3.58 -11.79 -17.35
N VAL A 111 -3.46 -12.38 -16.17
CA VAL A 111 -4.20 -12.03 -14.95
C VAL A 111 -3.22 -11.41 -13.95
N VAL A 112 -3.57 -10.26 -13.40
CA VAL A 112 -2.73 -9.61 -12.39
C VAL A 112 -3.45 -9.56 -11.06
N CYS A 113 -2.86 -10.18 -10.04
CA CYS A 113 -3.35 -10.12 -8.67
C CYS A 113 -2.61 -9.04 -7.87
N VAL A 114 -3.36 -8.18 -7.21
CA VAL A 114 -2.82 -7.03 -6.49
C VAL A 114 -3.29 -7.04 -5.05
N PRO A 115 -2.37 -7.17 -4.07
CA PRO A 115 -2.67 -6.90 -2.67
C PRO A 115 -3.16 -5.46 -2.53
N SER A 116 -4.37 -5.27 -2.03
CA SER A 116 -5.09 -4.00 -2.15
C SER A 116 -5.62 -3.50 -0.81
N GLY A 117 -5.07 -2.40 -0.33
CA GLY A 117 -5.58 -1.62 0.81
C GLY A 117 -6.25 -0.34 0.31
N ASN A 118 -5.49 0.69 -0.01
CA ASN A 118 -6.01 1.98 -0.51
C ASN A 118 -6.25 2.00 -2.04
N PHE A 119 -6.02 0.89 -2.74
CA PHE A 119 -6.27 0.69 -4.17
C PHE A 119 -5.44 1.56 -5.14
N GLY A 120 -4.40 2.23 -4.67
CA GLY A 120 -3.51 3.01 -5.54
C GLY A 120 -2.82 2.15 -6.60
N ASN A 121 -2.26 1.02 -6.19
CA ASN A 121 -1.52 0.12 -7.07
C ASN A 121 -2.43 -0.50 -8.16
N ILE A 122 -3.54 -1.14 -7.77
CA ILE A 122 -4.47 -1.72 -8.76
C ILE A 122 -5.05 -0.65 -9.69
N THR A 123 -5.34 0.55 -9.18
CA THR A 123 -5.81 1.67 -10.01
C THR A 123 -4.77 2.03 -11.07
N ALA A 124 -3.48 2.02 -10.74
CA ALA A 124 -2.40 2.21 -11.72
C ALA A 124 -2.40 1.13 -12.80
N GLY A 125 -2.64 -0.14 -12.43
CA GLY A 125 -2.80 -1.23 -13.38
C GLY A 125 -4.01 -1.05 -14.31
N LEU A 126 -5.13 -0.57 -13.75
CA LEU A 126 -6.34 -0.24 -14.53
C LEU A 126 -6.09 0.91 -15.52
N PHE A 127 -5.33 1.93 -15.13
CA PHE A 127 -4.86 2.95 -16.06
C PHE A 127 -4.00 2.34 -17.18
N GLY A 128 -3.07 1.44 -16.84
CA GLY A 128 -2.27 0.70 -17.81
C GLY A 128 -3.16 -0.07 -18.81
N LYS A 129 -4.18 -0.77 -18.35
CA LYS A 129 -5.16 -1.45 -19.20
C LYS A 129 -5.89 -0.47 -20.12
N ARG A 130 -6.33 0.69 -19.61
CA ARG A 130 -6.94 1.75 -20.43
C ARG A 130 -5.99 2.36 -21.45
N MET A 131 -4.69 2.36 -21.19
CA MET A 131 -3.63 2.77 -22.12
C MET A 131 -3.30 1.69 -23.17
N GLY A 132 -3.94 0.53 -23.12
CA GLY A 132 -3.76 -0.55 -24.10
C GLY A 132 -2.91 -1.73 -23.61
N LEU A 133 -2.50 -1.78 -22.32
CA LEU A 133 -1.82 -2.95 -21.78
C LEU A 133 -2.77 -4.15 -21.81
N PRO A 134 -2.44 -5.28 -22.46
CA PRO A 134 -3.35 -6.39 -22.66
C PRO A 134 -3.46 -7.30 -21.43
N VAL A 135 -3.99 -6.75 -20.33
CA VAL A 135 -4.37 -7.50 -19.14
C VAL A 135 -5.79 -8.00 -19.32
N LYS A 136 -6.00 -9.32 -19.21
CA LYS A 136 -7.31 -9.93 -19.31
C LYS A 136 -8.23 -9.46 -18.18
N ARG A 137 -7.79 -9.63 -16.93
CA ARG A 137 -8.51 -9.23 -15.72
C ARG A 137 -7.58 -9.01 -14.54
N PHE A 138 -8.12 -8.40 -13.50
CA PHE A 138 -7.42 -8.21 -12.23
C PHE A 138 -8.09 -9.03 -11.11
N ILE A 139 -7.29 -9.34 -10.08
CA ILE A 139 -7.77 -9.85 -8.81
C ILE A 139 -7.34 -8.87 -7.73
N ALA A 140 -8.30 -8.30 -7.00
CA ALA A 140 -8.04 -7.49 -5.82
C ALA A 140 -8.00 -8.40 -4.58
N ALA A 141 -6.81 -8.61 -4.02
CA ALA A 141 -6.64 -9.41 -2.81
C ALA A 141 -6.68 -8.50 -1.57
N ASN A 142 -7.61 -8.76 -0.67
CA ASN A 142 -7.80 -8.02 0.56
C ASN A 142 -7.46 -8.89 1.78
N ASN A 143 -7.09 -8.25 2.89
CA ASN A 143 -7.18 -8.83 4.22
C ASN A 143 -8.63 -8.71 4.74
N ARG A 144 -8.85 -8.82 6.06
CA ARG A 144 -10.19 -8.68 6.67
C ARG A 144 -10.83 -7.30 6.49
N ASN A 145 -10.09 -6.31 5.98
CA ASN A 145 -10.62 -5.02 5.57
C ASN A 145 -11.11 -5.13 4.12
N ASP A 146 -12.22 -5.80 3.94
CA ASP A 146 -12.74 -6.34 2.68
C ASP A 146 -13.83 -5.48 2.03
N ILE A 147 -13.85 -4.16 2.28
CA ILE A 147 -14.90 -3.24 1.82
C ILE A 147 -15.10 -3.31 0.31
N PHE A 148 -14.02 -3.38 -0.46
CA PHE A 148 -14.10 -3.50 -1.91
C PHE A 148 -14.59 -4.88 -2.35
N TYR A 149 -14.16 -5.96 -1.69
CA TYR A 149 -14.68 -7.29 -1.94
C TYR A 149 -16.21 -7.35 -1.74
N GLN A 150 -16.70 -6.78 -0.64
CA GLN A 150 -18.14 -6.67 -0.39
C GLN A 150 -18.86 -5.84 -1.45
N TYR A 151 -18.24 -4.75 -1.93
CA TYR A 151 -18.77 -3.98 -3.04
C TYR A 151 -18.87 -4.82 -4.33
N LEU A 152 -17.86 -5.61 -4.67
CA LEU A 152 -17.93 -6.49 -5.84
C LEU A 152 -19.10 -7.49 -5.75
N GLN A 153 -19.40 -8.01 -4.55
CA GLN A 153 -20.49 -8.95 -4.34
C GLN A 153 -21.87 -8.30 -4.37
N THR A 154 -22.00 -7.07 -3.86
CA THR A 154 -23.29 -6.46 -3.54
C THR A 154 -23.65 -5.23 -4.37
N GLY A 155 -22.69 -4.60 -5.01
CA GLY A 155 -22.82 -3.29 -5.64
C GLY A 155 -22.95 -2.13 -4.65
N LYS A 156 -22.86 -2.39 -3.34
CA LYS A 156 -22.99 -1.37 -2.29
C LYS A 156 -21.64 -1.08 -1.65
N TYR A 157 -21.20 0.16 -1.73
CA TYR A 157 -20.01 0.62 -1.04
C TYR A 157 -20.34 1.07 0.37
N ASN A 158 -19.78 0.40 1.37
CA ASN A 158 -20.09 0.66 2.78
C ASN A 158 -18.78 0.75 3.59
N PRO A 159 -18.13 1.94 3.63
CA PRO A 159 -16.93 2.17 4.43
C PRO A 159 -17.19 1.89 5.92
N ARG A 160 -16.17 1.38 6.60
CA ARG A 160 -16.20 1.09 8.03
C ARG A 160 -14.82 1.29 8.65
N PRO A 161 -14.71 1.45 9.99
CA PRO A 161 -13.41 1.52 10.66
C PRO A 161 -12.55 0.30 10.31
N SER A 162 -11.27 0.54 10.04
CA SER A 162 -10.32 -0.55 9.76
C SER A 162 -10.07 -1.39 11.01
N ILE A 163 -9.80 -2.68 10.78
CA ILE A 163 -9.35 -3.62 11.81
C ILE A 163 -7.89 -3.97 11.59
N ALA A 164 -7.12 -4.05 12.69
CA ALA A 164 -5.72 -4.40 12.63
C ALA A 164 -5.52 -5.85 12.19
N THR A 165 -4.57 -6.07 11.26
CA THR A 165 -4.17 -7.39 10.74
C THR A 165 -2.66 -7.50 10.62
N ILE A 166 -2.14 -8.71 10.36
CA ILE A 166 -0.72 -8.92 10.10
C ILE A 166 -0.27 -8.36 8.75
N ALA A 167 -1.19 -8.11 7.81
CA ALA A 167 -0.95 -7.42 6.56
C ALA A 167 -1.35 -5.93 6.69
N ASN A 168 -0.75 -5.25 7.65
CA ASN A 168 -1.20 -3.96 8.21
C ASN A 168 -1.26 -2.80 7.20
N ALA A 169 -0.48 -2.84 6.14
CA ALA A 169 -0.53 -1.81 5.09
C ALA A 169 -1.81 -1.88 4.24
N MET A 170 -2.60 -2.95 4.37
CA MET A 170 -3.94 -3.08 3.78
C MET A 170 -5.07 -2.81 4.78
N ASP A 171 -4.78 -2.36 6.01
CA ASP A 171 -5.78 -2.02 7.03
C ASP A 171 -6.43 -0.67 6.70
N VAL A 172 -7.25 -0.66 5.69
CA VAL A 172 -7.94 0.53 5.17
C VAL A 172 -9.44 0.30 5.14
N GLY A 173 -10.17 1.11 5.90
CA GLY A 173 -11.62 1.02 6.04
C GLY A 173 -12.40 1.87 5.02
N ASP A 174 -11.74 2.83 4.36
CA ASP A 174 -12.30 3.69 3.31
C ASP A 174 -11.25 3.96 2.22
N PRO A 175 -11.08 3.05 1.25
CA PRO A 175 -10.10 3.19 0.18
C PRO A 175 -10.31 4.45 -0.67
N SER A 176 -9.42 5.44 -0.53
CA SER A 176 -9.55 6.73 -1.23
C SER A 176 -9.45 6.63 -2.76
N ASN A 177 -8.85 5.57 -3.30
CA ASN A 177 -8.81 5.33 -4.74
C ASN A 177 -10.07 4.64 -5.29
N PHE A 178 -11.02 4.23 -4.45
CA PHE A 178 -12.29 3.66 -4.91
C PHE A 178 -13.05 4.63 -5.84
N ALA A 179 -13.07 5.92 -5.52
CA ALA A 179 -13.67 6.94 -6.39
C ALA A 179 -13.04 6.97 -7.80
N ARG A 180 -11.73 6.69 -7.91
CA ARG A 180 -11.03 6.62 -9.20
C ARG A 180 -11.42 5.37 -9.98
N VAL A 181 -11.55 4.23 -9.30
CA VAL A 181 -12.04 3.00 -9.92
C VAL A 181 -13.45 3.24 -10.46
N LEU A 182 -14.35 3.82 -9.68
CA LEU A 182 -15.69 4.17 -10.14
C LEU A 182 -15.67 5.06 -11.39
N ALA A 183 -14.85 6.12 -11.37
CA ALA A 183 -14.72 7.05 -12.51
C ALA A 183 -14.22 6.36 -13.78
N LEU A 184 -13.22 5.45 -13.68
CA LEU A 184 -12.68 4.69 -14.80
C LEU A 184 -13.72 3.81 -15.50
N TYR A 185 -14.72 3.36 -14.76
CA TYR A 185 -15.79 2.47 -15.24
C TYR A 185 -17.16 3.16 -15.38
N GLY A 186 -17.18 4.50 -15.35
CA GLY A 186 -18.42 5.28 -15.49
C GLY A 186 -19.46 4.94 -14.40
N ASN A 187 -19.01 4.62 -13.19
CA ASN A 187 -19.83 4.16 -12.06
C ASN A 187 -20.62 2.85 -12.31
N SER A 188 -20.22 2.05 -13.29
CA SER A 188 -20.88 0.79 -13.63
C SER A 188 -20.31 -0.37 -12.81
N HIS A 189 -21.08 -0.87 -11.83
CA HIS A 189 -20.71 -2.07 -11.07
C HIS A 189 -20.50 -3.28 -12.00
N ALA A 190 -21.36 -3.48 -12.98
CA ALA A 190 -21.25 -4.57 -13.95
C ALA A 190 -19.94 -4.51 -14.76
N ALA A 191 -19.52 -3.30 -15.17
CA ALA A 191 -18.26 -3.12 -15.87
C ALA A 191 -17.03 -3.37 -14.96
N ILE A 192 -17.11 -2.98 -13.68
CA ILE A 192 -16.06 -3.26 -12.69
C ILE A 192 -15.93 -4.77 -12.46
N THR A 193 -17.02 -5.47 -12.22
CA THR A 193 -17.01 -6.92 -11.93
C THR A 193 -16.68 -7.77 -13.15
N ALA A 194 -16.83 -7.25 -14.37
CA ALA A 194 -16.34 -7.90 -15.58
C ALA A 194 -14.81 -7.91 -15.69
N ASP A 195 -14.14 -6.91 -15.13
CA ASP A 195 -12.69 -6.73 -15.20
C ASP A 195 -11.95 -7.09 -13.90
N ILE A 196 -12.62 -6.99 -12.75
CA ILE A 196 -12.00 -7.16 -11.44
C ILE A 196 -12.80 -8.18 -10.62
N SER A 197 -12.14 -9.24 -10.22
CA SER A 197 -12.59 -10.14 -9.16
C SER A 197 -11.90 -9.79 -7.84
N GLY A 198 -12.40 -10.32 -6.73
CA GLY A 198 -11.82 -10.07 -5.41
C GLY A 198 -11.69 -11.33 -4.59
N ALA A 199 -10.79 -11.28 -3.60
CA ALA A 199 -10.64 -12.28 -2.56
C ALA A 199 -10.33 -11.61 -1.23
N THR A 200 -10.64 -12.27 -0.12
CA THR A 200 -10.36 -11.77 1.24
C THR A 200 -9.86 -12.89 2.13
N TYR A 201 -8.89 -12.60 2.99
CA TYR A 201 -8.21 -13.61 3.81
C TYR A 201 -8.09 -13.16 5.27
N THR A 202 -8.21 -14.13 6.17
CA THR A 202 -7.93 -13.96 7.59
C THR A 202 -6.43 -14.03 7.88
N ASP A 203 -6.02 -13.59 9.06
CA ASP A 203 -4.63 -13.67 9.50
C ASP A 203 -4.12 -15.12 9.54
N GLU A 204 -4.99 -16.08 9.90
CA GLU A 204 -4.67 -17.51 9.92
C GLU A 204 -4.36 -18.01 8.50
N GLN A 205 -5.19 -17.66 7.51
CA GLN A 205 -4.99 -18.03 6.12
C GLN A 205 -3.71 -17.39 5.54
N ILE A 206 -3.42 -16.15 5.92
CA ILE A 206 -2.19 -15.47 5.51
C ILE A 206 -0.96 -16.17 6.10
N ARG A 207 -0.98 -16.52 7.42
CA ARG A 207 0.10 -17.28 8.08
C ARG A 207 0.33 -18.65 7.43
N GLU A 208 -0.75 -19.37 7.18
CA GLU A 208 -0.72 -20.66 6.48
C GLU A 208 -0.01 -20.53 5.14
N THR A 209 -0.43 -19.57 4.32
CA THR A 209 0.14 -19.33 2.98
C THR A 209 1.63 -19.00 3.02
N VAL A 210 2.07 -18.10 3.92
CA VAL A 210 3.50 -17.78 4.08
C VAL A 210 4.29 -19.05 4.44
N GLY A 211 3.79 -19.82 5.41
CA GLY A 211 4.47 -21.03 5.87
C GLY A 211 4.52 -22.15 4.81
N GLU A 212 3.45 -22.36 4.07
CA GLU A 212 3.38 -23.36 3.01
C GLU A 212 4.33 -23.03 1.86
N VAL A 213 4.25 -21.82 1.33
CA VAL A 213 5.12 -21.39 0.22
C VAL A 213 6.59 -21.44 0.62
N TYR A 214 6.94 -21.03 1.84
CA TYR A 214 8.31 -21.12 2.30
C TYR A 214 8.79 -22.59 2.39
N ARG A 215 7.99 -23.49 2.95
CA ARG A 215 8.36 -24.91 3.04
C ARG A 215 8.49 -25.61 1.69
N GLU A 216 7.62 -25.26 0.75
CA GLU A 216 7.57 -25.95 -0.55
C GLU A 216 8.61 -25.42 -1.55
N THR A 217 8.88 -24.10 -1.51
CA THR A 217 9.66 -23.44 -2.56
C THR A 217 10.91 -22.73 -2.05
N GLY A 218 11.04 -22.53 -0.76
CA GLY A 218 12.08 -21.69 -0.15
C GLY A 218 11.84 -20.17 -0.36
N TYR A 219 10.77 -19.79 -1.07
CA TYR A 219 10.44 -18.37 -1.29
C TYR A 219 9.71 -17.79 -0.07
N LEU A 220 10.19 -16.65 0.41
CA LEU A 220 9.64 -15.99 1.58
C LEU A 220 8.72 -14.85 1.17
N LEU A 221 7.41 -15.06 1.34
CA LEU A 221 6.39 -14.04 1.13
C LEU A 221 6.33 -13.06 2.30
N ASP A 222 6.06 -11.79 2.02
CA ASP A 222 5.52 -10.89 3.03
C ASP A 222 4.00 -11.15 3.22
N PRO A 223 3.37 -10.72 4.34
CA PRO A 223 1.95 -10.98 4.59
C PRO A 223 1.00 -10.43 3.51
N HIS A 224 1.37 -9.34 2.83
CA HIS A 224 0.55 -8.76 1.75
C HIS A 224 0.69 -9.59 0.48
N GLY A 225 1.94 -9.95 0.12
CA GLY A 225 2.23 -10.85 -0.99
C GLY A 225 1.53 -12.20 -0.83
N ALA A 226 1.42 -12.71 0.39
CA ALA A 226 0.70 -13.95 0.69
C ALA A 226 -0.79 -13.86 0.33
N CYS A 227 -1.46 -12.72 0.59
CA CYS A 227 -2.82 -12.49 0.09
C CYS A 227 -2.88 -12.57 -1.43
N GLY A 228 -1.94 -11.92 -2.11
CA GLY A 228 -1.86 -11.91 -3.58
C GLY A 228 -1.59 -13.28 -4.16
N TYR A 229 -0.64 -14.02 -3.60
CA TYR A 229 -0.29 -15.37 -4.02
C TYR A 229 -1.49 -16.33 -3.89
N ARG A 230 -2.13 -16.35 -2.71
CA ARG A 230 -3.28 -17.22 -2.46
C ARG A 230 -4.45 -16.90 -3.39
N ALA A 231 -4.79 -15.61 -3.52
CA ALA A 231 -5.88 -15.18 -4.41
C ALA A 231 -5.62 -15.53 -5.87
N LEU A 232 -4.37 -15.43 -6.33
CA LEU A 232 -4.00 -15.84 -7.67
C LEU A 232 -4.09 -17.35 -7.83
N SER A 233 -3.53 -18.13 -6.89
CA SER A 233 -3.52 -19.59 -6.93
C SER A 233 -4.94 -20.19 -6.94
N GLU A 234 -5.87 -19.61 -6.16
CA GLU A 234 -7.26 -20.02 -6.09
C GLU A 234 -8.09 -19.54 -7.30
N GLY A 235 -7.73 -18.39 -7.88
CA GLY A 235 -8.52 -17.73 -8.92
C GLY A 235 -8.03 -17.91 -10.35
N LEU A 236 -6.85 -18.52 -10.58
CA LEU A 236 -6.25 -18.65 -11.91
C LEU A 236 -6.82 -19.88 -12.64
N SER A 237 -7.21 -19.69 -13.89
CA SER A 237 -7.62 -20.80 -14.77
C SER A 237 -6.40 -21.41 -15.50
N PRO A 238 -6.44 -22.69 -15.91
CA PRO A 238 -5.31 -23.36 -16.56
C PRO A 238 -4.80 -22.71 -17.85
N SER A 239 -5.66 -21.95 -18.54
CA SER A 239 -5.33 -21.22 -19.77
C SER A 239 -4.83 -19.79 -19.54
N GLU A 240 -4.71 -19.35 -18.29
CA GLU A 240 -4.31 -18.01 -17.94
C GLU A 240 -2.87 -17.97 -17.43
N THR A 241 -2.16 -16.91 -17.75
CA THR A 241 -0.88 -16.57 -17.11
C THR A 241 -1.15 -15.61 -15.97
N GLY A 242 -0.68 -15.95 -14.77
CA GLY A 242 -0.88 -15.14 -13.58
C GLY A 242 0.40 -14.50 -13.06
N ILE A 243 0.29 -13.26 -12.62
CA ILE A 243 1.30 -12.62 -11.77
C ILE A 243 0.61 -12.03 -10.53
N PHE A 244 1.29 -12.06 -9.40
CA PHE A 244 0.90 -11.27 -8.23
C PHE A 244 2.00 -10.28 -7.89
N LEU A 245 1.64 -9.19 -7.21
CA LEU A 245 2.59 -8.15 -6.88
C LEU A 245 3.08 -8.31 -5.43
N GLU A 246 4.39 -8.46 -5.28
CA GLU A 246 5.06 -8.31 -3.99
C GLU A 246 5.29 -6.84 -3.70
N THR A 247 4.75 -6.34 -2.59
CA THR A 247 4.68 -4.91 -2.30
C THR A 247 5.61 -4.47 -1.17
N ALA A 248 6.21 -5.42 -0.43
CA ALA A 248 7.12 -5.15 0.65
C ALA A 248 8.16 -6.27 0.81
N HIS A 249 9.29 -5.95 1.42
CA HIS A 249 10.28 -6.96 1.79
C HIS A 249 9.85 -7.65 3.10
N PRO A 250 9.91 -9.00 3.23
CA PRO A 250 9.52 -9.73 4.44
C PRO A 250 10.19 -9.24 5.73
N ALA A 251 11.44 -8.75 5.65
CA ALA A 251 12.16 -8.17 6.77
C ALA A 251 11.47 -6.94 7.41
N LYS A 252 10.49 -6.31 6.75
CA LYS A 252 9.68 -5.26 7.35
C LYS A 252 8.66 -5.79 8.37
N PHE A 253 8.44 -7.09 8.38
CA PHE A 253 7.45 -7.81 9.21
C PHE A 253 8.11 -8.95 10.00
N LEU A 254 9.34 -8.74 10.51
CA LEU A 254 10.20 -9.77 11.10
C LEU A 254 9.47 -10.62 12.14
N GLU A 255 8.86 -9.98 13.14
CA GLU A 255 8.19 -10.70 14.22
C GLU A 255 7.11 -11.65 13.69
N THR A 256 6.31 -11.19 12.74
CA THR A 256 5.27 -12.01 12.12
C THR A 256 5.87 -13.14 11.29
N VAL A 257 6.83 -12.82 10.41
CA VAL A 257 7.37 -13.77 9.44
C VAL A 257 8.24 -14.82 10.12
N GLU A 258 9.19 -14.43 11.01
CA GLU A 258 9.99 -15.34 11.81
C GLU A 258 9.14 -16.25 12.70
N GLY A 259 8.06 -15.70 13.27
CA GLY A 259 7.11 -16.48 14.06
C GLY A 259 6.33 -17.53 13.25
N ILE A 260 6.21 -17.35 11.95
CA ILE A 260 5.57 -18.32 11.04
C ILE A 260 6.55 -19.41 10.59
N ILE A 261 7.73 -18.99 10.10
CA ILE A 261 8.68 -19.92 9.48
C ILE A 261 9.58 -20.63 10.48
N GLY A 262 9.72 -20.10 11.71
CA GLY A 262 10.60 -20.64 12.75
C GLY A 262 12.10 -20.37 12.53
N ASP A 263 12.44 -19.63 11.47
CA ASP A 263 13.82 -19.29 11.10
C ASP A 263 14.04 -17.78 11.14
N LYS A 264 15.33 -17.37 11.20
CA LYS A 264 15.72 -15.96 11.14
C LYS A 264 15.68 -15.42 9.71
N VAL A 265 15.10 -14.24 9.56
CA VAL A 265 15.05 -13.51 8.29
C VAL A 265 16.24 -12.57 8.19
N GLU A 266 17.01 -12.67 7.11
CA GLU A 266 18.11 -11.74 6.86
C GLU A 266 17.57 -10.33 6.59
N ILE A 267 18.05 -9.37 7.37
CA ILE A 267 17.71 -7.96 7.20
C ILE A 267 18.66 -7.36 6.15
N PRO A 268 18.17 -6.84 5.03
CA PRO A 268 19.02 -6.17 4.04
C PRO A 268 19.88 -5.05 4.64
N ALA A 269 21.13 -4.93 4.19
CA ALA A 269 22.09 -3.97 4.75
C ALA A 269 21.57 -2.53 4.84
N LYS A 270 20.77 -2.08 3.87
CA LYS A 270 20.12 -0.77 3.91
C LYS A 270 19.15 -0.63 5.08
N LEU A 271 18.36 -1.68 5.36
CA LEU A 271 17.42 -1.66 6.50
C LEU A 271 18.18 -1.73 7.83
N GLN A 272 19.26 -2.53 7.91
CA GLN A 272 20.13 -2.56 9.09
C GLN A 272 20.71 -1.19 9.44
N ALA A 273 21.03 -0.36 8.44
CA ALA A 273 21.53 0.98 8.67
C ALA A 273 20.51 1.87 9.41
N PHE A 274 19.23 1.78 9.05
CA PHE A 274 18.16 2.50 9.76
C PHE A 274 17.99 2.01 11.21
N MET A 275 18.12 0.71 11.44
CA MET A 275 17.98 0.13 12.79
C MET A 275 19.01 0.67 13.81
N LYS A 276 20.18 1.12 13.32
CA LYS A 276 21.23 1.74 14.14
C LYS A 276 20.96 3.22 14.45
N GLY A 277 20.04 3.85 13.75
CA GLY A 277 19.69 5.25 13.92
C GLY A 277 18.87 5.50 15.19
N THR A 278 18.92 6.76 15.66
CA THR A 278 18.09 7.21 16.79
C THR A 278 16.75 7.72 16.27
N LYS A 279 15.65 7.21 16.83
CA LYS A 279 14.31 7.70 16.53
C LYS A 279 14.19 9.18 16.86
N GLN A 280 13.75 9.98 15.88
CA GLN A 280 13.38 11.36 16.01
C GLN A 280 11.95 11.51 15.50
N SER A 281 11.03 11.81 16.39
CA SER A 281 9.62 12.04 16.04
C SER A 281 9.03 13.14 16.89
N VAL A 282 8.07 13.86 16.33
CA VAL A 282 7.28 14.88 17.01
C VAL A 282 5.93 14.24 17.36
N PRO A 283 5.57 14.16 18.66
CA PRO A 283 4.23 13.74 19.05
C PRO A 283 3.17 14.68 18.47
N MET A 284 2.09 14.13 17.95
CA MET A 284 1.01 14.88 17.32
C MET A 284 -0.35 14.33 17.74
N GLU A 285 -1.23 15.23 18.17
CA GLU A 285 -2.62 14.91 18.40
C GLU A 285 -3.34 14.66 17.06
N LYS A 286 -4.43 13.90 17.10
CA LYS A 286 -5.23 13.61 15.90
C LYS A 286 -6.20 14.73 15.50
N ASP A 287 -6.22 15.85 16.24
CA ASP A 287 -7.04 17.00 15.88
C ASP A 287 -6.33 17.91 14.86
N PHE A 288 -7.13 18.48 13.96
CA PHE A 288 -6.59 19.27 12.86
C PHE A 288 -5.97 20.60 13.29
N GLU A 289 -6.49 21.23 14.33
CA GLU A 289 -5.99 22.54 14.80
C GLU A 289 -4.56 22.42 15.35
N SER A 290 -4.26 21.36 16.07
CA SER A 290 -2.90 21.05 16.55
C SER A 290 -1.95 20.83 15.38
N PHE A 291 -2.36 20.07 14.36
CA PHE A 291 -1.56 19.82 13.15
C PHE A 291 -1.36 21.10 12.32
N LYS A 292 -2.43 21.88 12.09
CA LYS A 292 -2.37 23.18 11.42
C LYS A 292 -1.43 24.13 12.17
N GLY A 293 -1.59 24.25 13.49
CA GLY A 293 -0.77 25.09 14.32
C GLY A 293 0.72 24.71 14.32
N TYR A 294 1.04 23.42 14.12
CA TYR A 294 2.40 22.96 13.93
C TYR A 294 2.95 23.43 12.58
N LEU A 295 2.24 23.16 11.47
CA LEU A 295 2.68 23.53 10.12
C LEU A 295 2.83 25.04 9.91
N MET A 296 1.99 25.86 10.56
CA MET A 296 2.05 27.33 10.47
C MET A 296 3.26 27.97 11.18
N LYS A 297 4.01 27.19 11.99
CA LYS A 297 5.22 27.67 12.69
C LYS A 297 6.51 27.41 11.92
N GLU A 298 6.46 26.55 10.93
CA GLU A 298 7.57 26.18 10.04
C GLU A 298 7.66 27.15 8.85
#